data_125b519d609abd131d0e27db83a7fe3a
#
_entry.id   125b519d609abd131d0e27db83a7fe3a
#
_cell.length_a   1.000
_cell.length_b   1.000
_cell.length_c   1.000
_cell.angle_alpha   90.00
_cell.angle_beta   90.00
_cell.angle_gamma   90.00
#
_symmetry.space_group_name_H-M   'P 1'
#
loop_
_entity.id
_entity.type
_entity.pdbx_description
1 polymer ?
#
loop_
_entity_poly.entity_id
_entity_poly.type
_entity_poly.pdbx_seq_one_letter_code
_entity_poly.pdbx_strand_id
1 'polypeptide(L)'
;MVFASGSHVFGGIGSIFPLFMMVGIMMMMFRGMGGGQQQMSRPKLDAMRAQFMLMLDMLRETAQESADSMDANYRWFHPAPNTLAAAVGSPRMWERKPDGKDLNFGVVRVGVGMTRPEVTWGEPQNMPTDIELEPVTGKALQEFGRYQSVVYNLPKMVSLLVEPWYALVGEREQVLGLMRAIICQLAFSHGPDHVQMIVVSSDLDQWDWVKWLPHFGDSRRHDAAGNARMVYTSVREFAAEQAELFAGRGSFTPRHASSSAQTPTPHTVIIADVDDPQWEYVISAEGVDGVTFFDLTGSSMWTDIPERKLQFDKTGVIEALPRDRDTWMVIDDKAWFFALTDQVSIAEAEEFAQKLAQWRLAEAYEEIGQRVAHIGARDILSYYGIDDPGNIDFDSLWASRTDTMGRSRLRAPFGNRSDNGELLFLDMKSLDEGGDGPHGVMSGTTGSGKSTLVRTVIESLMLSHPPEELQFVLADLKGGSAVKPFAGVPHVSRIITDLEEDQALMERFLDALWGEIARRKAICDSAGVDDAKEYNSVRARMRARGQDMAPLPMLVVVIDEFYEWFRIMPTAVDVLDSIGRQGRAYWIHLMIASQTIESRAEKLMENMGYRLVLKARTAGAAQAAGGPTR
;
A
#
# COMPACT_ATOMS: atom_id res chain seq x y z
N MET A 1 -15.80 5.61 15.00
CA MET A 1 -17.00 6.43 15.18
C MET A 1 -16.90 7.60 14.23
N VAL A 2 -17.83 7.70 13.41
CA VAL A 2 -18.22 8.60 12.35
C VAL A 2 -17.84 10.06 12.60
N PHE A 3 -16.64 10.48 12.18
CA PHE A 3 -16.25 11.86 11.92
C PHE A 3 -15.32 11.95 10.70
N ALA A 4 -15.64 11.19 9.68
CA ALA A 4 -14.99 11.31 8.37
C ALA A 4 -16.08 11.63 7.35
N SER A 5 -16.38 12.86 7.22
CA SER A 5 -16.96 13.60 6.10
C SER A 5 -17.64 14.86 6.63
N GLY A 6 -16.84 15.86 6.94
CA GLY A 6 -17.31 17.20 7.26
C GLY A 6 -17.62 17.99 6.01
N SER A 7 -18.47 17.48 5.16
CA SER A 7 -19.10 18.27 4.12
C SER A 7 -20.51 17.73 3.94
N HIS A 8 -21.50 18.54 4.15
CA HIS A 8 -22.94 18.30 3.91
C HIS A 8 -23.87 17.95 5.08
N VAL A 9 -23.56 18.30 6.32
CA VAL A 9 -24.61 18.18 7.36
C VAL A 9 -25.30 19.50 7.70
N PHE A 10 -24.79 20.66 7.28
CA PHE A 10 -25.42 21.97 7.50
C PHE A 10 -25.66 22.83 6.26
N GLY A 11 -25.53 22.29 5.06
CA GLY A 11 -25.98 22.91 3.79
C GLY A 11 -27.48 22.81 3.56
N GLY A 12 -28.26 22.51 4.58
CA GLY A 12 -29.72 22.43 4.52
C GLY A 12 -30.38 23.79 4.75
N ILE A 13 -31.55 23.97 4.16
CA ILE A 13 -32.52 25.08 4.24
C ILE A 13 -32.58 25.80 5.62
N GLY A 14 -32.07 25.18 6.69
CA GLY A 14 -32.02 25.73 8.04
C GLY A 14 -31.08 26.92 8.26
N SER A 15 -29.97 27.05 7.50
CA SER A 15 -29.03 28.18 7.66
C SER A 15 -29.45 29.44 6.92
N ILE A 16 -30.34 29.32 5.95
CA ILE A 16 -30.88 30.45 5.17
C ILE A 16 -32.12 31.07 5.89
N PHE A 17 -32.82 30.28 6.70
CA PHE A 17 -34.08 30.70 7.35
C PHE A 17 -33.92 31.90 8.31
N PRO A 18 -32.87 32.00 9.16
CA PRO A 18 -32.67 33.18 10.00
C PRO A 18 -32.42 34.46 9.20
N LEU A 19 -31.67 34.36 8.08
CA LEU A 19 -31.40 35.50 7.22
C LEU A 19 -32.65 36.00 6.49
N PHE A 20 -33.48 35.09 5.98
CA PHE A 20 -34.79 35.43 5.40
C PHE A 20 -35.73 36.07 6.41
N MET A 21 -35.74 35.58 7.66
CA MET A 21 -36.55 36.18 8.73
C MET A 21 -36.04 37.57 9.09
N MET A 22 -34.71 37.76 9.09
CA MET A 22 -34.06 39.06 9.33
C MET A 22 -34.37 40.07 8.22
N VAL A 23 -34.32 39.65 6.97
CA VAL A 23 -34.72 40.47 5.81
C VAL A 23 -36.23 40.78 5.88
N GLY A 24 -37.07 39.83 6.31
CA GLY A 24 -38.49 40.02 6.51
C GLY A 24 -38.81 41.06 7.60
N ILE A 25 -38.10 41.02 8.73
CA ILE A 25 -38.23 42.02 9.81
C ILE A 25 -37.76 43.40 9.30
N MET A 26 -36.63 43.42 8.57
CA MET A 26 -36.09 44.62 7.95
C MET A 26 -37.05 45.19 6.91
N MET A 27 -37.66 44.36 6.03
CA MET A 27 -38.73 44.78 5.12
C MET A 27 -39.99 45.31 5.84
N MET A 28 -40.38 44.73 6.98
CA MET A 28 -41.46 45.26 7.79
C MET A 28 -41.14 46.65 8.35
N MET A 29 -39.89 46.90 8.77
CA MET A 29 -39.44 48.23 9.19
C MET A 29 -39.56 49.25 8.06
N PHE A 30 -39.22 48.86 6.81
CA PHE A 30 -39.25 49.76 5.64
C PHE A 30 -40.67 50.03 5.12
N ARG A 31 -41.56 49.04 5.17
CA ARG A 31 -42.94 49.22 4.76
C ARG A 31 -43.70 50.27 5.62
N GLY A 32 -43.17 50.48 6.84
CA GLY A 32 -43.66 51.54 7.72
C GLY A 32 -43.11 52.94 7.39
N MET A 33 -42.05 53.08 6.59
CA MET A 33 -41.40 54.36 6.25
C MET A 33 -41.75 54.87 4.84
N GLY A 34 -42.25 54.06 3.94
CA GLY A 34 -42.38 54.34 2.49
C GLY A 34 -43.77 54.51 1.92
N GLY A 35 -44.80 54.85 2.65
CA GLY A 35 -46.11 54.99 2.06
C GLY A 35 -47.16 55.53 3.01
N GLY A 36 -47.36 56.84 3.06
CA GLY A 36 -48.55 57.51 3.62
C GLY A 36 -48.64 57.51 5.14
N GLN A 37 -48.20 58.60 5.79
CA GLN A 37 -48.60 59.14 7.07
C GLN A 37 -48.95 58.23 8.28
N GLN A 38 -48.11 57.23 8.57
CA GLN A 38 -48.00 56.76 9.95
C GLN A 38 -46.54 56.71 10.34
N GLN A 39 -46.03 57.81 10.90
CA GLN A 39 -44.71 57.79 11.58
C GLN A 39 -44.74 56.71 12.67
N MET A 40 -43.98 55.70 12.55
CA MET A 40 -43.79 54.66 13.55
C MET A 40 -43.42 55.32 14.88
N SER A 41 -44.09 55.02 15.97
CA SER A 41 -43.77 55.60 17.27
C SER A 41 -42.34 55.15 17.68
N ARG A 42 -41.55 56.08 18.28
CA ARG A 42 -40.18 55.80 18.74
C ARG A 42 -40.07 54.50 19.56
N PRO A 43 -40.96 54.22 20.55
CA PRO A 43 -40.88 52.96 21.33
C PRO A 43 -41.02 51.69 20.47
N LYS A 44 -41.83 51.74 19.40
CA LYS A 44 -42.01 50.61 18.49
C LYS A 44 -40.78 50.38 17.62
N LEU A 45 -40.15 51.46 17.14
CA LEU A 45 -38.89 51.40 16.38
C LEU A 45 -37.76 50.85 17.24
N ASP A 46 -37.65 51.32 18.48
CA ASP A 46 -36.61 50.86 19.42
C ASP A 46 -36.80 49.39 19.82
N ALA A 47 -38.04 48.93 19.98
CA ALA A 47 -38.34 47.51 20.19
C ALA A 47 -37.95 46.65 19.00
N MET A 48 -38.21 47.08 17.76
CA MET A 48 -37.79 46.37 16.54
C MET A 48 -36.27 46.35 16.36
N ARG A 49 -35.57 47.47 16.68
CA ARG A 49 -34.10 47.52 16.72
C ARG A 49 -33.54 46.52 17.72
N ALA A 50 -34.09 46.48 18.94
CA ALA A 50 -33.67 45.55 19.97
C ALA A 50 -33.83 44.07 19.52
N GLN A 51 -34.98 43.75 18.90
CA GLN A 51 -35.26 42.42 18.35
C GLN A 51 -34.26 42.08 17.23
N PHE A 52 -33.93 43.02 16.34
CA PHE A 52 -32.96 42.85 15.28
C PHE A 52 -31.56 42.60 15.84
N MET A 53 -31.12 43.38 16.86
CA MET A 53 -29.82 43.18 17.50
C MET A 53 -29.72 41.84 18.21
N LEU A 54 -30.77 41.41 18.92
CA LEU A 54 -30.81 40.07 19.52
C LEU A 54 -30.62 38.96 18.46
N MET A 55 -31.25 39.13 17.31
CA MET A 55 -31.09 38.17 16.20
C MET A 55 -29.70 38.18 15.60
N LEU A 56 -29.06 39.34 15.46
CA LEU A 56 -27.65 39.43 15.07
C LEU A 56 -26.72 38.75 16.09
N ASP A 57 -27.04 38.87 17.39
CA ASP A 57 -26.25 38.22 18.45
C ASP A 57 -26.38 36.70 18.36
N MET A 58 -27.57 36.14 18.13
CA MET A 58 -27.74 34.71 17.86
C MET A 58 -26.96 34.25 16.62
N LEU A 59 -26.95 35.04 15.55
CA LEU A 59 -26.18 34.73 14.35
C LEU A 59 -24.68 34.82 14.60
N ARG A 60 -24.20 35.72 15.49
CA ARG A 60 -22.81 35.78 15.92
C ARG A 60 -22.37 34.52 16.68
N GLU A 61 -23.23 34.03 17.60
CA GLU A 61 -22.99 32.78 18.32
C GLU A 61 -22.84 31.61 17.34
N THR A 62 -23.79 31.46 16.40
CA THR A 62 -23.71 30.41 15.37
C THR A 62 -22.47 30.55 14.49
N ALA A 63 -22.10 31.78 14.12
CA ALA A 63 -20.88 32.03 13.35
C ALA A 63 -19.62 31.64 14.14
N GLN A 64 -19.58 31.96 15.44
CA GLN A 64 -18.44 31.60 16.31
C GLN A 64 -18.36 30.10 16.52
N GLU A 65 -19.47 29.41 16.80
CA GLU A 65 -19.49 27.93 16.90
C GLU A 65 -18.98 27.26 15.62
N SER A 66 -19.40 27.79 14.46
CA SER A 66 -18.90 27.31 13.16
C SER A 66 -17.40 27.56 13.00
N ALA A 67 -16.92 28.75 13.38
CA ALA A 67 -15.49 29.09 13.31
C ALA A 67 -14.65 28.21 14.24
N ASP A 68 -15.12 27.96 15.46
CA ASP A 68 -14.45 27.08 16.44
C ASP A 68 -14.41 25.63 15.95
N SER A 69 -15.49 25.16 15.34
CA SER A 69 -15.54 23.84 14.70
C SER A 69 -14.55 23.72 13.53
N MET A 70 -14.48 24.77 12.70
CA MET A 70 -13.49 24.85 11.61
C MET A 70 -12.06 24.83 12.18
N ASP A 71 -11.77 25.64 13.20
CA ASP A 71 -10.43 25.70 13.78
C ASP A 71 -10.01 24.33 14.33
N ALA A 72 -10.89 23.67 15.09
CA ALA A 72 -10.64 22.34 15.63
C ALA A 72 -10.39 21.31 14.52
N ASN A 73 -11.22 21.33 13.45
CA ASN A 73 -11.11 20.41 12.32
C ASN A 73 -9.82 20.64 11.52
N TYR A 74 -9.52 21.89 11.15
CA TYR A 74 -8.32 22.22 10.38
C TYR A 74 -7.03 21.91 11.15
N ARG A 75 -6.97 22.21 12.46
CA ARG A 75 -5.79 21.88 13.30
C ARG A 75 -5.65 20.39 13.54
N TRP A 76 -6.76 19.66 13.58
CA TRP A 76 -6.72 18.21 13.67
C TRP A 76 -6.09 17.59 12.42
N PHE A 77 -6.56 17.93 11.24
CA PHE A 77 -6.04 17.36 9.99
C PHE A 77 -4.70 17.97 9.57
N HIS A 78 -4.44 19.21 9.91
CA HIS A 78 -3.23 19.94 9.55
C HIS A 78 -2.55 20.56 10.78
N PRO A 79 -1.98 19.71 11.67
CA PRO A 79 -1.30 20.18 12.88
C PRO A 79 -0.10 21.06 12.55
N ALA A 80 0.31 21.88 13.52
CA ALA A 80 1.48 22.70 13.34
C ALA A 80 2.76 21.84 13.24
N PRO A 81 3.69 22.15 12.32
CA PRO A 81 4.87 21.33 12.06
C PRO A 81 5.73 21.03 13.30
N ASN A 82 5.84 21.98 14.22
CA ASN A 82 6.57 21.82 15.49
C ASN A 82 5.95 20.81 16.46
N THR A 83 4.69 20.38 16.23
CA THR A 83 4.03 19.36 17.07
C THR A 83 4.22 17.94 16.53
N LEU A 84 4.68 17.78 15.30
CA LEU A 84 4.76 16.48 14.62
C LEU A 84 5.74 15.53 15.28
N ALA A 85 6.87 16.03 15.79
CA ALA A 85 7.87 15.20 16.47
C ALA A 85 7.31 14.48 17.70
N ALA A 86 6.33 15.07 18.39
CA ALA A 86 5.65 14.44 19.53
C ALA A 86 4.59 13.41 19.11
N ALA A 87 4.09 13.49 17.86
CA ALA A 87 3.06 12.62 17.33
C ALA A 87 3.62 11.40 16.58
N VAL A 88 4.94 11.33 16.35
CA VAL A 88 5.59 10.17 15.72
C VAL A 88 5.30 8.90 16.51
N GLY A 89 4.89 7.83 15.82
CA GLY A 89 4.50 6.55 16.41
C GLY A 89 3.04 6.50 16.90
N SER A 90 2.28 7.59 16.77
CA SER A 90 0.84 7.57 17.02
C SER A 90 0.07 6.91 15.86
N PRO A 91 -1.19 6.49 16.05
CA PRO A 91 -2.04 5.96 14.97
C PRO A 91 -2.28 6.94 13.81
N ARG A 92 -1.95 8.22 13.99
CA ARG A 92 -2.07 9.25 12.96
C ARG A 92 -0.88 9.29 12.00
N MET A 93 0.22 8.67 12.38
CA MET A 93 1.38 8.54 11.50
C MET A 93 1.01 7.64 10.30
N TRP A 94 1.26 8.15 9.09
CA TRP A 94 0.97 7.46 7.83
C TRP A 94 -0.51 7.11 7.62
N GLU A 95 -1.41 7.92 8.18
CA GLU A 95 -2.86 7.71 8.06
C GLU A 95 -3.42 8.02 6.67
N ARG A 96 -2.78 8.93 5.90
CA ARG A 96 -3.28 9.40 4.60
C ARG A 96 -3.04 8.41 3.49
N LYS A 97 -4.09 8.11 2.72
CA LYS A 97 -4.08 7.08 1.68
C LYS A 97 -4.52 7.62 0.32
N PRO A 98 -3.91 7.17 -0.79
CA PRO A 98 -4.25 7.59 -2.15
C PRO A 98 -5.49 6.87 -2.71
N ASP A 99 -6.46 6.52 -1.88
CA ASP A 99 -7.63 5.72 -2.25
C ASP A 99 -8.79 6.53 -2.89
N GLY A 100 -8.58 7.83 -3.09
CA GLY A 100 -9.59 8.76 -3.63
C GLY A 100 -10.70 9.13 -2.63
N LYS A 101 -10.70 8.59 -1.42
CA LYS A 101 -11.64 8.91 -0.34
C LYS A 101 -11.03 9.87 0.67
N ASP A 102 -9.73 9.86 0.80
CA ASP A 102 -9.00 10.76 1.67
C ASP A 102 -8.72 12.09 0.98
N LEU A 103 -9.54 13.09 1.28
CA LEU A 103 -9.43 14.44 0.73
C LEU A 103 -8.16 15.19 1.20
N ASN A 104 -7.46 14.67 2.20
CA ASN A 104 -6.24 15.27 2.74
C ASN A 104 -4.96 14.64 2.14
N PHE A 105 -5.08 13.60 1.30
CA PHE A 105 -3.93 13.03 0.62
C PHE A 105 -3.27 14.08 -0.29
N GLY A 106 -1.96 14.26 -0.15
CA GLY A 106 -1.20 15.26 -0.92
C GLY A 106 -1.49 16.72 -0.56
N VAL A 107 -2.22 16.98 0.54
CA VAL A 107 -2.48 18.34 1.03
C VAL A 107 -1.49 18.68 2.13
N VAL A 108 -0.75 19.79 1.99
CA VAL A 108 0.25 20.26 2.95
C VAL A 108 -0.08 21.65 3.45
N ARG A 109 0.14 21.87 4.74
CA ARG A 109 -0.01 23.17 5.37
C ARG A 109 1.26 24.01 5.12
N VAL A 110 1.06 25.27 4.77
CA VAL A 110 2.16 26.22 4.50
C VAL A 110 2.23 27.35 5.53
N GLY A 111 1.22 27.49 6.39
CA GLY A 111 1.18 28.54 7.39
C GLY A 111 -0.20 28.72 8.01
N VAL A 112 -0.43 29.88 8.62
CA VAL A 112 -1.72 30.30 9.17
C VAL A 112 -2.21 31.57 8.48
N GLY A 113 -3.49 31.64 8.18
CA GLY A 113 -4.05 32.77 7.46
C GLY A 113 -5.53 32.94 7.68
N MET A 114 -6.17 33.60 6.72
CA MET A 114 -7.59 33.87 6.72
C MET A 114 -8.31 32.93 5.75
N THR A 115 -9.49 32.46 6.12
CA THR A 115 -10.33 31.58 5.27
C THR A 115 -11.77 32.02 5.35
N ARG A 116 -12.53 31.83 4.27
CA ARG A 116 -13.97 32.06 4.30
C ARG A 116 -14.64 31.04 5.25
N PRO A 117 -15.66 31.45 6.03
CA PRO A 117 -16.40 30.52 6.89
C PRO A 117 -17.14 29.47 6.06
N GLU A 118 -17.40 28.31 6.66
CA GLU A 118 -18.23 27.26 6.02
C GLU A 118 -19.69 27.70 5.87
N VAL A 119 -20.18 28.45 6.86
CA VAL A 119 -21.49 29.04 6.79
C VAL A 119 -21.41 30.30 5.95
N THR A 120 -21.93 30.26 4.74
CA THR A 120 -22.04 31.43 3.89
C THR A 120 -23.34 32.17 4.23
N TRP A 121 -23.19 33.42 4.63
CA TRP A 121 -24.31 34.33 4.78
C TRP A 121 -24.70 34.77 3.37
N GLY A 122 -25.74 34.19 2.79
CA GLY A 122 -26.18 34.54 1.44
C GLY A 122 -26.48 36.04 1.35
N GLU A 123 -26.05 36.68 0.25
CA GLU A 123 -26.48 38.03 -0.04
C GLU A 123 -28.02 38.06 -0.12
N PRO A 124 -28.69 39.08 0.45
CA PRO A 124 -30.13 39.20 0.37
C PRO A 124 -30.52 39.30 -1.11
N GLN A 125 -30.97 38.19 -1.68
CA GLN A 125 -31.51 38.20 -3.04
C GLN A 125 -32.75 39.10 -3.06
N ASN A 126 -32.79 40.10 -3.95
CA ASN A 126 -33.89 41.03 -4.17
C ASN A 126 -34.07 42.15 -3.12
N MET A 127 -32.99 42.75 -2.59
CA MET A 127 -33.19 44.08 -2.01
C MET A 127 -33.52 45.06 -3.13
N PRO A 128 -34.69 45.74 -3.07
CA PRO A 128 -34.96 46.82 -4.01
C PRO A 128 -33.89 47.91 -3.84
N THR A 129 -33.23 48.31 -4.92
CA THR A 129 -32.16 49.31 -4.93
C THR A 129 -32.59 50.71 -4.46
N ASP A 130 -33.90 50.92 -4.34
CA ASP A 130 -34.52 52.21 -4.07
C ASP A 130 -34.98 52.37 -2.61
N ILE A 131 -34.68 51.41 -1.73
CA ILE A 131 -35.08 51.49 -0.31
C ILE A 131 -33.87 51.90 0.53
N GLU A 132 -33.90 53.07 1.15
CA GLU A 132 -32.93 53.47 2.16
C GLU A 132 -33.04 52.54 3.39
N LEU A 133 -31.94 51.87 3.72
CA LEU A 133 -31.83 51.03 4.91
C LEU A 133 -31.95 51.89 6.18
N GLU A 134 -32.64 51.40 7.19
CA GLU A 134 -32.65 52.05 8.49
C GLU A 134 -31.21 52.16 9.01
N PRO A 135 -30.71 53.38 9.34
CA PRO A 135 -29.28 53.62 9.52
C PRO A 135 -28.61 52.78 10.60
N VAL A 136 -29.30 52.48 11.71
CA VAL A 136 -28.72 51.71 12.84
C VAL A 136 -28.64 50.24 12.51
N THR A 137 -29.71 49.64 12.03
CA THR A 137 -29.76 48.20 11.70
C THR A 137 -29.02 47.91 10.42
N GLY A 138 -29.04 48.81 9.44
CA GLY A 138 -28.26 48.66 8.21
C GLY A 138 -26.78 48.70 8.45
N LYS A 139 -26.30 49.61 9.31
CA LYS A 139 -24.88 49.64 9.71
C LYS A 139 -24.48 48.41 10.50
N ALA A 140 -25.30 47.96 11.45
CA ALA A 140 -25.02 46.76 12.22
C ALA A 140 -24.98 45.51 11.34
N LEU A 141 -25.84 45.39 10.32
CA LEU A 141 -25.79 44.29 9.35
C LEU A 141 -24.51 44.36 8.49
N GLN A 142 -24.12 45.52 8.02
CA GLN A 142 -22.92 45.69 7.23
C GLN A 142 -21.64 45.33 8.04
N GLU A 143 -21.58 45.77 9.31
CA GLU A 143 -20.48 45.40 10.21
C GLU A 143 -20.49 43.90 10.49
N PHE A 144 -21.66 43.29 10.75
CA PHE A 144 -21.79 41.86 10.91
C PHE A 144 -21.23 41.10 9.69
N GLY A 145 -21.68 41.44 8.48
CA GLY A 145 -21.22 40.83 7.24
C GLY A 145 -19.70 40.97 7.07
N ARG A 146 -19.15 42.15 7.38
CA ARG A 146 -17.69 42.39 7.28
C ARG A 146 -16.90 41.54 8.27
N TYR A 147 -17.32 41.45 9.54
CA TYR A 147 -16.58 40.71 10.57
C TYR A 147 -16.78 39.21 10.47
N GLN A 148 -17.91 38.74 10.00
CA GLN A 148 -18.22 37.31 9.88
C GLN A 148 -17.94 36.74 8.48
N SER A 149 -17.34 37.52 7.58
CA SER A 149 -16.95 37.06 6.23
C SER A 149 -15.65 36.27 6.23
N VAL A 150 -14.89 36.31 7.32
CA VAL A 150 -13.54 35.71 7.40
C VAL A 150 -13.30 35.09 8.78
N VAL A 151 -12.77 33.88 8.80
CA VAL A 151 -12.21 33.25 9.99
C VAL A 151 -10.68 33.38 9.94
N TYR A 152 -10.11 33.88 11.05
CA TYR A 152 -8.69 34.19 11.16
C TYR A 152 -7.91 33.02 11.79
N ASN A 153 -6.59 33.01 11.59
CA ASN A 153 -5.64 32.09 12.22
C ASN A 153 -5.86 30.61 11.91
N LEU A 154 -6.51 30.29 10.80
CA LEU A 154 -6.68 28.92 10.34
C LEU A 154 -5.46 28.44 9.54
N PRO A 155 -5.13 27.13 9.61
CA PRO A 155 -4.17 26.52 8.72
C PRO A 155 -4.49 26.81 7.25
N LYS A 156 -3.47 27.22 6.50
CA LYS A 156 -3.53 27.41 5.04
C LYS A 156 -2.77 26.30 4.36
N MET A 157 -3.39 25.71 3.37
CA MET A 157 -2.89 24.54 2.69
C MET A 157 -2.68 24.79 1.21
N VAL A 158 -1.80 24.00 0.61
CA VAL A 158 -1.68 23.79 -0.83
C VAL A 158 -1.82 22.29 -1.13
N SER A 159 -2.32 21.97 -2.31
CA SER A 159 -2.50 20.58 -2.74
C SER A 159 -1.47 20.20 -3.80
N LEU A 160 -0.73 19.14 -3.56
CA LEU A 160 0.23 18.58 -4.52
C LEU A 160 -0.45 17.95 -5.74
N LEU A 161 -1.77 17.70 -5.65
CA LEU A 161 -2.52 17.04 -6.72
C LEU A 161 -3.19 18.02 -7.70
N VAL A 162 -3.11 19.31 -7.42
CA VAL A 162 -3.77 20.36 -8.23
C VAL A 162 -2.80 21.04 -9.18
N GLU A 163 -1.58 21.25 -8.75
CA GLU A 163 -0.54 21.87 -9.56
C GLU A 163 0.68 20.95 -9.69
N PRO A 164 1.31 20.89 -10.86
CA PRO A 164 2.50 20.07 -11.08
C PRO A 164 3.74 20.65 -10.41
N TRP A 165 3.79 21.96 -10.13
CA TRP A 165 4.89 22.58 -9.38
C TRP A 165 4.46 23.81 -8.61
N TYR A 166 5.29 24.18 -7.63
CA TYR A 166 5.20 25.42 -6.87
C TYR A 166 6.56 26.10 -6.84
N ALA A 167 6.62 27.40 -7.16
CA ALA A 167 7.79 28.22 -7.00
C ALA A 167 7.75 28.97 -5.65
N LEU A 168 8.72 28.72 -4.79
CA LEU A 168 8.87 29.39 -3.50
C LEU A 168 9.89 30.53 -3.67
N VAL A 169 9.42 31.79 -3.62
CA VAL A 169 10.24 32.97 -3.96
C VAL A 169 10.34 33.90 -2.76
N GLY A 170 11.56 34.14 -2.27
CA GLY A 170 11.77 35.02 -1.13
C GLY A 170 13.14 34.88 -0.50
N GLU A 171 13.27 35.29 0.76
CA GLU A 171 14.51 35.14 1.50
C GLU A 171 14.82 33.63 1.73
N ARG A 172 16.07 33.26 1.42
CA ARG A 172 16.53 31.86 1.38
C ARG A 172 16.14 31.04 2.62
N GLU A 173 16.40 31.59 3.82
CA GLU A 173 16.13 30.86 5.07
C GLU A 173 14.63 30.63 5.30
N GLN A 174 13.77 31.56 4.87
CA GLN A 174 12.32 31.38 4.98
C GLN A 174 11.79 30.33 4.00
N VAL A 175 12.33 30.31 2.77
CA VAL A 175 12.00 29.28 1.77
C VAL A 175 12.40 27.91 2.28
N LEU A 176 13.64 27.76 2.80
CA LEU A 176 14.12 26.51 3.38
C LEU A 176 13.34 26.09 4.64
N GLY A 177 13.00 27.05 5.50
CA GLY A 177 12.21 26.80 6.71
C GLY A 177 10.82 26.25 6.39
N LEU A 178 10.15 26.80 5.37
CA LEU A 178 8.87 26.24 4.89
C LEU A 178 9.06 24.88 4.23
N MET A 179 10.10 24.69 3.42
CA MET A 179 10.31 23.39 2.77
C MET A 179 10.57 22.28 3.80
N ARG A 180 11.34 22.56 4.85
CA ARG A 180 11.51 21.63 5.98
C ARG A 180 10.17 21.31 6.65
N ALA A 181 9.31 22.31 6.84
CA ALA A 181 7.97 22.11 7.39
C ALA A 181 7.10 21.21 6.51
N ILE A 182 7.13 21.39 5.19
CA ILE A 182 6.41 20.56 4.21
C ILE A 182 6.94 19.11 4.22
N ILE A 183 8.26 18.92 4.20
CA ILE A 183 8.88 17.59 4.24
C ILE A 183 8.47 16.84 5.52
N CYS A 184 8.54 17.48 6.68
CA CYS A 184 8.13 16.87 7.94
C CYS A 184 6.65 16.45 7.94
N GLN A 185 5.77 17.27 7.38
CA GLN A 185 4.35 16.95 7.27
C GLN A 185 4.08 15.79 6.32
N LEU A 186 4.72 15.78 5.15
CA LEU A 186 4.61 14.68 4.19
C LEU A 186 5.10 13.37 4.80
N ALA A 187 6.27 13.40 5.43
CA ALA A 187 6.86 12.24 6.06
C ALA A 187 6.06 11.71 7.26
N PHE A 188 5.35 12.59 7.99
CA PHE A 188 4.46 12.19 9.08
C PHE A 188 3.14 11.59 8.59
N SER A 189 2.51 12.28 7.62
CA SER A 189 1.12 11.98 7.25
C SER A 189 0.99 10.85 6.23
N HIS A 190 2.00 10.61 5.39
CA HIS A 190 1.99 9.64 4.30
C HIS A 190 3.06 8.58 4.52
N GLY A 191 2.78 7.33 4.18
CA GLY A 191 3.80 6.29 4.17
C GLY A 191 4.78 6.44 3.00
N PRO A 192 6.02 5.92 3.11
CA PRO A 192 7.01 5.97 2.02
C PRO A 192 6.61 5.14 0.79
N ASP A 193 5.60 4.28 0.90
CA ASP A 193 4.92 3.57 -0.19
C ASP A 193 3.95 4.46 -0.99
N HIS A 194 3.48 5.54 -0.38
CA HIS A 194 2.53 6.46 -0.97
C HIS A 194 3.16 7.77 -1.45
N VAL A 195 4.17 8.26 -0.74
CA VAL A 195 4.91 9.49 -1.09
C VAL A 195 6.40 9.24 -0.99
N GLN A 196 7.12 9.54 -2.06
CA GLN A 196 8.57 9.58 -2.11
C GLN A 196 9.06 11.01 -2.34
N MET A 197 10.24 11.34 -1.84
CA MET A 197 10.81 12.67 -1.94
C MET A 197 12.24 12.60 -2.49
N ILE A 198 12.57 13.55 -3.34
CA ILE A 198 13.88 13.69 -3.99
C ILE A 198 14.37 15.11 -3.78
N VAL A 199 15.65 15.28 -3.46
CA VAL A 199 16.33 16.59 -3.42
C VAL A 199 17.40 16.64 -4.49
N VAL A 200 17.45 17.77 -5.19
CA VAL A 200 18.56 18.13 -6.08
C VAL A 200 19.14 19.45 -5.59
N SER A 201 20.32 19.42 -4.97
CA SER A 201 20.96 20.60 -4.36
C SER A 201 22.47 20.51 -4.45
N SER A 202 23.11 21.65 -4.72
CA SER A 202 24.58 21.78 -4.61
C SER A 202 25.06 21.96 -3.17
N ASP A 203 24.17 22.27 -2.23
CA ASP A 203 24.46 22.47 -0.81
C ASP A 203 23.90 21.29 0.01
N LEU A 204 24.66 20.20 0.05
CA LEU A 204 24.26 18.98 0.72
C LEU A 204 24.14 19.12 2.25
N ASP A 205 24.84 20.07 2.85
CA ASP A 205 24.82 20.27 4.31
C ASP A 205 23.42 20.71 4.78
N GLN A 206 22.70 21.47 3.96
CA GLN A 206 21.31 21.86 4.24
C GLN A 206 20.32 20.69 4.23
N TRP A 207 20.69 19.60 3.56
CA TRP A 207 19.82 18.45 3.31
C TRP A 207 20.31 17.16 3.99
N ASP A 208 21.42 17.18 4.75
CA ASP A 208 21.96 15.97 5.38
C ASP A 208 20.95 15.27 6.32
N TRP A 209 20.10 16.05 6.99
CA TRP A 209 19.08 15.53 7.91
C TRP A 209 18.04 14.62 7.25
N VAL A 210 17.78 14.74 5.92
CA VAL A 210 16.80 13.90 5.22
C VAL A 210 17.23 12.43 5.12
N LYS A 211 18.50 12.14 5.39
CA LYS A 211 19.02 10.77 5.43
C LYS A 211 18.30 9.87 6.43
N TRP A 212 17.69 10.45 7.45
CA TRP A 212 16.94 9.73 8.47
C TRP A 212 15.52 9.36 8.03
N LEU A 213 14.98 10.02 6.98
CA LEU A 213 13.63 9.82 6.51
C LEU A 213 13.54 8.66 5.50
N PRO A 214 12.68 7.65 5.72
CA PRO A 214 12.51 6.54 4.79
C PRO A 214 11.99 6.96 3.41
N HIS A 215 11.33 8.11 3.32
CA HIS A 215 10.77 8.69 2.10
C HIS A 215 11.82 9.13 1.06
N PHE A 216 13.07 9.28 1.46
CA PHE A 216 14.21 9.60 0.59
C PHE A 216 15.02 8.35 0.22
N GLY A 217 14.55 7.16 0.52
CA GLY A 217 15.20 5.90 0.12
C GLY A 217 14.64 5.37 -1.18
N ASP A 218 15.49 5.09 -2.16
CA ASP A 218 15.12 4.41 -3.40
C ASP A 218 15.03 2.91 -3.16
N SER A 219 13.82 2.35 -3.20
CA SER A 219 13.61 0.90 -3.00
C SER A 219 14.19 0.04 -4.13
N ARG A 220 14.48 0.61 -5.29
CA ARG A 220 15.05 -0.08 -6.46
C ARG A 220 16.57 -0.18 -6.41
N ARG A 221 17.22 0.71 -5.66
CA ARG A 221 18.67 0.85 -5.60
C ARG A 221 19.17 0.73 -4.17
N HIS A 222 20.24 -0.01 -4.00
CA HIS A 222 20.80 -0.29 -2.68
C HIS A 222 22.30 -0.04 -2.69
N ASP A 223 22.78 0.49 -1.58
CA ASP A 223 24.19 0.61 -1.27
C ASP A 223 24.56 -0.24 -0.03
N ALA A 224 25.78 -0.11 0.47
CA ALA A 224 26.25 -0.86 1.63
C ALA A 224 25.49 -0.52 2.95
N ALA A 225 24.78 0.61 2.99
CA ALA A 225 24.04 1.07 4.16
C ALA A 225 22.53 0.79 4.07
N GLY A 226 22.03 0.35 2.91
CA GLY A 226 20.60 0.08 2.67
C GLY A 226 20.09 0.69 1.37
N ASN A 227 18.87 1.23 1.39
CA ASN A 227 18.32 1.91 0.22
C ASN A 227 19.15 3.13 -0.14
N ALA A 228 19.52 3.28 -1.42
CA ALA A 228 20.26 4.44 -1.90
C ALA A 228 19.46 5.73 -1.64
N ARG A 229 20.16 6.80 -1.28
CA ARG A 229 19.49 8.08 -0.98
C ARG A 229 19.14 8.82 -2.27
N MET A 230 17.93 9.34 -2.32
CA MET A 230 17.45 10.18 -3.43
C MET A 230 17.81 11.65 -3.20
N VAL A 231 19.11 11.91 -3.06
CA VAL A 231 19.71 13.24 -2.91
C VAL A 231 20.83 13.37 -3.95
N TYR A 232 20.69 14.31 -4.85
CA TYR A 232 21.56 14.49 -6.03
C TYR A 232 22.23 15.86 -6.01
N THR A 233 23.45 15.92 -6.53
CA THR A 233 24.25 17.16 -6.56
C THR A 233 23.97 18.00 -7.80
N SER A 234 23.39 17.42 -8.83
CA SER A 234 23.10 18.11 -10.10
C SER A 234 21.88 17.49 -10.80
N VAL A 235 21.26 18.30 -11.66
CA VAL A 235 20.14 17.87 -12.51
C VAL A 235 20.55 16.72 -13.44
N ARG A 236 21.81 16.73 -13.92
CA ARG A 236 22.34 15.67 -14.79
C ARG A 236 22.41 14.32 -14.08
N GLU A 237 22.89 14.29 -12.85
CA GLU A 237 22.95 13.08 -12.01
C GLU A 237 21.54 12.56 -11.74
N PHE A 238 20.65 13.44 -11.30
CA PHE A 238 19.25 13.12 -11.08
C PHE A 238 18.59 12.52 -12.32
N ALA A 239 18.73 13.17 -13.49
CA ALA A 239 18.12 12.72 -14.73
C ALA A 239 18.65 11.35 -15.18
N ALA A 240 19.95 11.09 -14.99
CA ALA A 240 20.56 9.81 -15.35
C ALA A 240 20.05 8.66 -14.46
N GLU A 241 19.87 8.91 -13.16
CA GLU A 241 19.51 7.87 -12.20
C GLU A 241 18.02 7.67 -12.03
N GLN A 242 17.21 8.70 -12.31
CA GLN A 242 15.76 8.66 -12.16
C GLN A 242 15.00 8.65 -13.50
N ALA A 243 15.68 8.38 -14.63
CA ALA A 243 15.04 8.30 -15.95
C ALA A 243 13.84 7.34 -15.99
N GLU A 244 13.91 6.22 -15.29
CA GLU A 244 12.83 5.24 -15.20
C GLU A 244 11.62 5.75 -14.43
N LEU A 245 11.79 6.70 -13.50
CA LEU A 245 10.70 7.29 -12.75
C LEU A 245 9.69 8.00 -13.66
N PHE A 246 10.19 8.62 -14.74
CA PHE A 246 9.38 9.36 -15.69
C PHE A 246 8.92 8.51 -16.87
N ALA A 247 9.54 7.36 -17.09
CA ALA A 247 9.22 6.47 -18.20
C ALA A 247 7.78 5.91 -18.04
N GLY A 248 6.95 6.16 -19.05
CA GLY A 248 5.58 5.67 -19.08
C GLY A 248 4.56 6.47 -18.28
N ARG A 249 4.94 7.57 -17.61
CA ARG A 249 4.00 8.50 -16.98
C ARG A 249 3.51 9.52 -18.00
N GLY A 250 2.20 9.81 -17.99
CA GLY A 250 1.60 10.85 -18.83
C GLY A 250 1.82 12.26 -18.31
N SER A 251 1.29 13.26 -19.05
CA SER A 251 1.25 14.66 -18.59
C SER A 251 0.42 14.77 -17.30
N PHE A 252 0.78 15.74 -16.46
CA PHE A 252 0.10 15.99 -15.19
C PHE A 252 -1.40 16.22 -15.39
N THR A 253 -2.21 15.55 -14.59
CA THR A 253 -3.66 15.72 -14.59
C THR A 253 -4.10 16.22 -13.22
N PRO A 254 -4.62 17.47 -13.11
CA PRO A 254 -5.12 17.99 -11.84
C PRO A 254 -6.22 17.11 -11.24
N ARG A 255 -6.09 16.81 -9.95
CA ARG A 255 -7.08 16.02 -9.21
C ARG A 255 -7.70 16.87 -8.12
N HIS A 256 -9.00 17.10 -8.23
CA HIS A 256 -9.79 17.80 -7.23
C HIS A 256 -10.52 16.78 -6.33
N ALA A 257 -11.02 17.24 -5.20
CA ALA A 257 -11.72 16.40 -4.20
C ALA A 257 -12.86 15.54 -4.77
N SER A 258 -13.41 15.92 -5.93
CA SER A 258 -14.47 15.18 -6.63
C SER A 258 -13.97 14.21 -7.70
N SER A 259 -12.66 14.12 -7.92
CA SER A 259 -12.07 13.28 -8.96
C SER A 259 -12.03 11.82 -8.50
N SER A 260 -12.59 10.91 -9.31
CA SER A 260 -12.48 9.46 -9.10
C SER A 260 -11.17 8.87 -9.65
N ALA A 261 -10.28 9.69 -10.22
CA ALA A 261 -9.03 9.24 -10.79
C ALA A 261 -8.06 8.80 -9.68
N GLN A 262 -7.51 7.60 -9.80
CA GLN A 262 -6.48 7.11 -8.86
C GLN A 262 -5.20 7.92 -9.02
N THR A 263 -4.59 8.27 -7.90
CA THR A 263 -3.28 8.92 -7.89
C THR A 263 -2.20 7.88 -8.13
N PRO A 264 -1.28 8.09 -9.09
CA PRO A 264 -0.12 7.21 -9.24
C PRO A 264 0.68 7.14 -7.94
N THR A 265 1.03 5.94 -7.52
CA THR A 265 1.81 5.69 -6.31
C THR A 265 3.12 4.98 -6.63
N PRO A 266 4.19 5.38 -5.93
CA PRO A 266 4.27 6.52 -5.02
C PRO A 266 4.13 7.86 -5.78
N HIS A 267 3.45 8.84 -5.14
CA HIS A 267 3.51 10.24 -5.59
C HIS A 267 4.90 10.78 -5.26
N THR A 268 5.57 11.36 -6.23
CA THR A 268 6.95 11.79 -6.07
C THR A 268 7.03 13.31 -5.92
N VAL A 269 7.67 13.78 -4.85
CA VAL A 269 7.92 15.21 -4.61
C VAL A 269 9.38 15.50 -4.89
N ILE A 270 9.65 16.37 -5.86
CA ILE A 270 10.99 16.76 -6.26
C ILE A 270 11.27 18.19 -5.75
N ILE A 271 12.34 18.33 -5.00
CA ILE A 271 12.78 19.59 -4.41
C ILE A 271 14.00 20.07 -5.20
N ALA A 272 13.80 21.10 -6.01
CA ALA A 272 14.84 21.70 -6.84
C ALA A 272 15.49 22.87 -6.11
N ASP A 273 16.71 22.66 -5.68
CA ASP A 273 17.52 23.62 -4.98
C ASP A 273 18.82 23.97 -5.77
N VAL A 274 18.75 23.80 -7.08
CA VAL A 274 19.80 24.15 -8.05
C VAL A 274 19.16 24.85 -9.24
N ASP A 275 19.63 26.05 -9.54
CA ASP A 275 19.24 26.78 -10.74
C ASP A 275 20.05 26.24 -11.93
N ASP A 276 19.44 25.38 -12.72
CA ASP A 276 20.06 24.71 -13.87
C ASP A 276 19.08 24.67 -15.05
N PRO A 277 19.47 25.24 -16.22
CA PRO A 277 18.63 25.18 -17.42
C PRO A 277 18.26 23.75 -17.88
N GLN A 278 18.98 22.73 -17.43
CA GLN A 278 18.69 21.34 -17.79
C GLN A 278 17.34 20.86 -17.26
N TRP A 279 16.73 21.55 -16.30
CA TRP A 279 15.37 21.25 -15.84
C TRP A 279 14.34 21.28 -16.97
N GLU A 280 14.49 22.15 -17.98
CA GLU A 280 13.59 22.20 -19.15
C GLU A 280 13.53 20.89 -19.94
N TYR A 281 14.62 20.11 -19.91
CA TYR A 281 14.68 18.82 -20.60
C TYR A 281 14.18 17.65 -19.75
N VAL A 282 14.08 17.83 -18.44
CA VAL A 282 13.67 16.77 -17.51
C VAL A 282 12.19 16.85 -17.20
N ILE A 283 11.66 18.05 -17.02
CA ILE A 283 10.27 18.28 -16.64
C ILE A 283 9.64 19.24 -17.63
N SER A 284 8.58 18.78 -18.32
CA SER A 284 7.82 19.62 -19.24
C SER A 284 7.03 20.71 -18.48
N ALA A 285 6.70 21.79 -19.16
CA ALA A 285 5.85 22.86 -18.60
C ALA A 285 4.46 22.36 -18.14
N GLU A 286 3.98 21.27 -18.70
CA GLU A 286 2.73 20.64 -18.32
C GLU A 286 2.85 19.78 -17.06
N GLY A 287 4.09 19.44 -16.64
CA GLY A 287 4.37 18.53 -15.54
C GLY A 287 4.17 17.07 -15.90
N VAL A 288 4.42 16.19 -14.93
CA VAL A 288 4.35 14.72 -15.07
C VAL A 288 3.35 14.16 -14.05
N ASP A 289 2.53 13.23 -14.47
CA ASP A 289 1.50 12.66 -13.59
C ASP A 289 2.11 11.91 -12.40
N GLY A 290 1.58 12.18 -11.20
CA GLY A 290 2.10 11.64 -9.95
C GLY A 290 3.43 12.26 -9.49
N VAL A 291 3.80 13.43 -10.04
CA VAL A 291 5.00 14.19 -9.63
C VAL A 291 4.61 15.62 -9.29
N THR A 292 5.11 16.13 -8.17
CA THR A 292 5.02 17.56 -7.81
C THR A 292 6.42 18.10 -7.58
N PHE A 293 6.68 19.25 -8.14
CA PHE A 293 7.99 19.90 -8.13
C PHE A 293 7.94 21.17 -7.27
N PHE A 294 8.93 21.35 -6.40
CA PHE A 294 9.13 22.59 -5.65
C PHE A 294 10.42 23.27 -6.11
N ASP A 295 10.29 24.43 -6.74
CA ASP A 295 11.43 25.30 -7.04
C ASP A 295 11.75 26.17 -5.83
N LEU A 296 13.00 26.12 -5.36
CA LEU A 296 13.50 26.93 -4.26
C LEU A 296 14.48 28.01 -4.74
N THR A 297 14.76 28.08 -6.05
CA THR A 297 15.79 28.97 -6.63
C THR A 297 15.24 30.32 -6.99
N GLY A 298 13.92 30.40 -7.20
CA GLY A 298 13.27 31.61 -7.72
C GLY A 298 13.64 31.93 -9.16
N SER A 299 14.07 30.94 -9.94
CA SER A 299 14.40 31.08 -11.35
C SER A 299 13.22 31.59 -12.17
N SER A 300 13.47 32.40 -13.18
CA SER A 300 12.43 32.91 -14.08
C SER A 300 11.65 31.84 -14.79
N MET A 301 12.27 30.69 -15.03
CA MET A 301 11.65 29.53 -15.63
C MET A 301 10.37 29.06 -14.88
N TRP A 302 10.36 29.17 -13.56
CA TRP A 302 9.26 28.69 -12.69
C TRP A 302 8.36 29.82 -12.19
N THR A 303 8.86 31.06 -12.17
CA THR A 303 8.16 32.20 -11.56
C THR A 303 7.22 32.95 -12.51
N ASP A 304 7.24 32.62 -13.80
CA ASP A 304 6.41 33.28 -14.82
C ASP A 304 4.93 32.86 -14.77
N ILE A 305 4.58 31.84 -13.96
CA ILE A 305 3.20 31.38 -13.76
C ILE A 305 2.73 31.80 -12.36
N PRO A 306 1.98 32.93 -12.25
CA PRO A 306 1.58 33.47 -10.94
C PRO A 306 0.74 32.53 -10.10
N GLU A 307 -0.05 31.64 -10.73
CA GLU A 307 -0.92 30.67 -10.07
C GLU A 307 -0.16 29.66 -9.22
N ARG A 308 1.11 29.44 -9.54
CA ARG A 308 1.99 28.44 -8.92
C ARG A 308 3.04 29.05 -8.02
N LYS A 309 2.98 30.35 -7.81
CA LYS A 309 3.98 31.12 -7.07
C LYS A 309 3.53 31.43 -5.64
N LEU A 310 4.37 31.11 -4.68
CA LEU A 310 4.26 31.55 -3.29
C LEU A 310 5.38 32.57 -3.03
N GLN A 311 5.01 33.84 -2.93
CA GLN A 311 5.94 34.94 -2.74
C GLN A 311 6.08 35.29 -1.26
N PHE A 312 7.28 35.25 -0.72
CA PHE A 312 7.57 35.57 0.68
C PHE A 312 8.06 37.03 0.79
N ASP A 313 7.57 37.70 1.81
CA ASP A 313 8.19 38.95 2.27
C ASP A 313 9.22 38.68 3.39
N LYS A 314 9.93 39.74 3.84
CA LYS A 314 10.95 39.65 4.90
C LYS A 314 10.39 39.27 6.27
N THR A 315 9.08 39.35 6.46
CA THR A 315 8.41 39.05 7.74
C THR A 315 7.79 37.67 7.77
N GLY A 316 7.92 36.89 6.68
CA GLY A 316 7.36 35.56 6.55
C GLY A 316 5.90 35.55 6.10
N VAL A 317 5.43 36.68 5.57
CA VAL A 317 4.11 36.72 4.93
C VAL A 317 4.21 36.12 3.54
N ILE A 318 3.34 35.18 3.25
CA ILE A 318 3.17 34.60 1.92
C ILE A 318 2.05 35.35 1.20
N GLU A 319 2.33 35.82 0.00
CA GLU A 319 1.36 36.31 -0.97
C GLU A 319 1.18 35.28 -2.08
N ALA A 320 -0.05 35.00 -2.43
CA ALA A 320 -0.43 34.09 -3.51
C ALA A 320 -1.75 34.52 -4.15
N LEU A 321 -2.08 33.97 -5.32
CA LEU A 321 -3.39 34.15 -5.92
C LEU A 321 -4.44 33.43 -5.09
N PRO A 322 -5.59 34.06 -4.83
CA PRO A 322 -6.67 33.44 -4.07
C PRO A 322 -7.30 32.31 -4.87
N ARG A 323 -7.59 31.22 -4.20
CA ARG A 323 -8.21 30.02 -4.79
C ARG A 323 -9.54 29.71 -4.12
N ASP A 324 -10.45 29.19 -4.90
CA ASP A 324 -11.67 28.58 -4.37
C ASP A 324 -11.30 27.37 -3.52
N ARG A 325 -11.99 27.23 -2.38
CA ARG A 325 -11.69 26.23 -1.38
C ARG A 325 -11.95 24.80 -1.84
N ASP A 326 -13.04 24.59 -2.57
CA ASP A 326 -13.51 23.26 -2.92
C ASP A 326 -12.95 22.80 -4.27
N THR A 327 -12.82 23.74 -5.22
CA THR A 327 -12.35 23.47 -6.57
C THR A 327 -10.85 23.72 -6.76
N TRP A 328 -10.21 24.45 -5.84
CA TRP A 328 -8.81 24.92 -5.94
C TRP A 328 -8.52 25.82 -7.15
N MET A 329 -9.55 26.26 -7.86
CA MET A 329 -9.43 27.18 -9.00
C MET A 329 -9.07 28.59 -8.53
N VAL A 330 -8.25 29.28 -9.31
CA VAL A 330 -7.92 30.70 -9.08
C VAL A 330 -9.16 31.56 -9.32
N ILE A 331 -9.48 32.45 -8.36
CA ILE A 331 -10.69 33.29 -8.37
C ILE A 331 -10.42 34.78 -8.53
N ASP A 332 -9.16 35.21 -8.47
CA ASP A 332 -8.72 36.59 -8.67
C ASP A 332 -7.33 36.61 -9.32
N ASP A 333 -7.02 37.62 -10.13
CA ASP A 333 -5.77 37.80 -10.83
C ASP A 333 -4.69 38.57 -10.01
N LYS A 334 -5.03 38.95 -8.77
CA LYS A 334 -4.10 39.66 -7.87
C LYS A 334 -3.70 38.76 -6.71
N ALA A 335 -2.40 38.75 -6.44
CA ALA A 335 -1.90 38.10 -5.23
C ALA A 335 -2.29 38.90 -3.99
N TRP A 336 -2.72 38.18 -2.96
CA TRP A 336 -3.14 38.72 -1.68
C TRP A 336 -2.41 38.01 -0.56
N PHE A 337 -2.52 38.58 0.66
CA PHE A 337 -2.10 37.88 1.86
C PHE A 337 -2.71 36.47 1.89
N PHE A 338 -1.86 35.47 1.82
CA PHE A 338 -2.26 34.07 1.84
C PHE A 338 -2.08 33.47 3.23
N ALA A 339 -0.87 33.60 3.79
CA ALA A 339 -0.54 33.04 5.10
C ALA A 339 0.66 33.74 5.75
N LEU A 340 0.77 33.63 7.06
CA LEU A 340 2.03 33.73 7.78
C LEU A 340 2.68 32.36 7.76
N THR A 341 3.87 32.24 7.19
CA THR A 341 4.52 30.96 6.88
C THR A 341 4.84 30.13 8.13
N ASP A 342 4.64 28.83 8.05
CA ASP A 342 5.22 27.89 8.99
C ASP A 342 6.74 27.81 8.76
N GLN A 343 7.50 27.74 9.84
CA GLN A 343 8.95 27.67 9.81
C GLN A 343 9.43 26.51 10.71
N VAL A 344 10.37 25.73 10.16
CA VAL A 344 11.06 24.66 10.90
C VAL A 344 12.56 24.85 10.71
N SER A 345 13.29 24.92 11.81
CA SER A 345 14.75 24.97 11.79
C SER A 345 15.36 23.61 11.41
N ILE A 346 16.64 23.61 11.01
CA ILE A 346 17.36 22.35 10.72
C ILE A 346 17.34 21.40 11.93
N ALA A 347 17.56 21.94 13.14
CA ALA A 347 17.60 21.14 14.36
C ALA A 347 16.25 20.46 14.67
N GLU A 348 15.13 21.18 14.50
CA GLU A 348 13.79 20.62 14.67
C GLU A 348 13.47 19.57 13.61
N ALA A 349 13.86 19.82 12.36
CA ALA A 349 13.69 18.87 11.26
C ALA A 349 14.51 17.59 11.47
N GLU A 350 15.74 17.72 11.95
CA GLU A 350 16.60 16.59 12.26
C GLU A 350 16.05 15.78 13.46
N GLU A 351 15.60 16.45 14.54
CA GLU A 351 14.96 15.77 15.68
C GLU A 351 13.74 14.96 15.24
N PHE A 352 12.89 15.56 14.41
CA PHE A 352 11.74 14.87 13.84
C PHE A 352 12.16 13.66 12.98
N ALA A 353 13.13 13.83 12.10
CA ALA A 353 13.60 12.81 11.18
C ALA A 353 14.24 11.63 11.92
N GLN A 354 15.05 11.89 12.96
CA GLN A 354 15.65 10.86 13.81
C GLN A 354 14.58 10.06 14.58
N LYS A 355 13.52 10.70 15.09
CA LYS A 355 12.40 10.01 15.72
C LYS A 355 11.64 9.12 14.74
N LEU A 356 11.48 9.58 13.52
CA LEU A 356 10.78 8.81 12.47
C LEU A 356 11.65 7.69 11.90
N ALA A 357 12.97 7.81 11.95
CA ALA A 357 13.94 6.87 11.40
C ALA A 357 13.77 5.42 11.87
N GLN A 358 13.24 5.21 13.09
CA GLN A 358 13.00 3.87 13.65
C GLN A 358 11.80 3.14 13.03
N TRP A 359 10.94 3.86 12.31
CA TRP A 359 9.73 3.29 11.73
C TRP A 359 9.95 2.89 10.29
N ARG A 360 9.44 1.72 9.91
CA ARG A 360 9.48 1.16 8.56
C ARG A 360 8.12 0.56 8.21
N LEU A 361 7.83 0.47 6.92
CA LEU A 361 6.69 -0.32 6.46
C LEU A 361 6.92 -1.79 6.79
N ALA A 362 5.84 -2.50 7.16
CA ALA A 362 5.92 -3.93 7.46
C ALA A 362 6.49 -4.74 6.27
N GLU A 363 6.09 -4.40 5.05
CA GLU A 363 6.59 -5.02 3.82
C GLU A 363 8.10 -4.76 3.62
N ALA A 364 8.58 -3.55 3.89
CA ALA A 364 10.01 -3.24 3.83
C ALA A 364 10.80 -3.96 4.93
N TYR A 365 10.19 -4.20 6.07
CA TYR A 365 10.81 -4.99 7.15
C TYR A 365 10.94 -6.46 6.76
N GLU A 366 9.93 -7.02 6.09
CA GLU A 366 9.98 -8.37 5.51
C GLU A 366 11.05 -8.48 4.43
N GLU A 367 11.19 -7.48 3.54
CA GLU A 367 12.27 -7.44 2.55
C GLU A 367 13.66 -7.31 3.18
N ILE A 368 13.82 -6.48 4.20
CA ILE A 368 15.07 -6.36 4.96
C ILE A 368 15.35 -7.66 5.72
N GLY A 369 14.34 -8.25 6.32
CA GLY A 369 14.44 -9.56 6.98
C GLY A 369 14.88 -10.65 6.01
N GLN A 370 14.32 -10.67 4.79
CA GLN A 370 14.72 -11.58 3.72
C GLN A 370 16.16 -11.31 3.24
N ARG A 371 16.60 -10.05 3.18
CA ARG A 371 17.97 -9.69 2.78
C ARG A 371 19.00 -9.96 3.87
N VAL A 372 18.69 -9.71 5.13
CA VAL A 372 19.53 -10.06 6.28
C VAL A 372 19.61 -11.59 6.40
N ALA A 373 18.52 -12.30 6.10
CA ALA A 373 18.53 -13.75 5.98
C ALA A 373 19.40 -14.24 4.79
N HIS A 374 19.47 -13.49 3.68
CA HIS A 374 20.37 -13.81 2.57
C HIS A 374 21.87 -13.60 2.89
N ILE A 375 22.23 -12.72 3.80
CA ILE A 375 23.64 -12.52 4.21
C ILE A 375 24.21 -13.70 5.03
N GLY A 376 23.36 -14.59 5.52
CA GLY A 376 23.76 -15.82 6.22
C GLY A 376 22.99 -17.07 5.81
N ALA A 377 22.06 -16.94 4.86
CA ALA A 377 21.23 -18.04 4.41
C ALA A 377 22.07 -18.98 3.55
N ARG A 378 22.13 -20.22 3.96
CA ARG A 378 22.58 -21.29 3.06
C ARG A 378 21.49 -21.47 1.99
N ASP A 379 21.81 -21.18 0.75
CA ASP A 379 20.95 -21.58 -0.36
C ASP A 379 20.88 -23.11 -0.46
N ILE A 380 19.93 -23.61 -1.22
CA ILE A 380 19.77 -25.07 -1.38
C ILE A 380 21.00 -25.68 -2.00
N LEU A 381 21.65 -25.04 -2.96
CA LEU A 381 22.82 -25.53 -3.63
C LEU A 381 24.01 -25.66 -2.66
N SER A 382 24.24 -24.66 -1.84
CA SER A 382 25.28 -24.69 -0.79
C SER A 382 24.99 -25.74 0.29
N TYR A 383 23.71 -26.01 0.60
CA TYR A 383 23.35 -27.13 1.48
C TYR A 383 23.74 -28.47 0.89
N TYR A 384 23.60 -28.64 -0.43
CA TYR A 384 24.01 -29.85 -1.14
C TYR A 384 25.51 -29.87 -1.52
N GLY A 385 26.27 -28.83 -1.19
CA GLY A 385 27.68 -28.70 -1.54
C GLY A 385 27.93 -28.51 -3.04
N ILE A 386 26.99 -27.85 -3.71
CA ILE A 386 27.01 -27.57 -5.14
C ILE A 386 27.46 -26.12 -5.34
N ASP A 387 28.68 -25.95 -5.81
CA ASP A 387 29.25 -24.62 -6.12
C ASP A 387 28.88 -24.16 -7.53
N ASP A 388 28.78 -25.08 -8.49
CA ASP A 388 28.40 -24.80 -9.88
C ASP A 388 27.22 -25.69 -10.32
N PRO A 389 26.03 -25.15 -10.48
CA PRO A 389 24.86 -25.91 -10.92
C PRO A 389 25.00 -26.46 -12.36
N GLY A 390 25.91 -25.91 -13.16
CA GLY A 390 26.17 -26.40 -14.51
C GLY A 390 27.04 -27.66 -14.55
N ASN A 391 27.62 -28.08 -13.42
CA ASN A 391 28.58 -29.18 -13.37
C ASN A 391 28.34 -30.09 -12.15
N ILE A 392 27.13 -30.60 -12.01
CA ILE A 392 26.74 -31.48 -10.90
C ILE A 392 27.06 -32.94 -11.25
N ASP A 393 27.91 -33.60 -10.43
CA ASP A 393 28.07 -35.07 -10.43
C ASP A 393 26.96 -35.69 -9.57
N PHE A 394 25.83 -36.05 -10.21
CA PHE A 394 24.68 -36.62 -9.53
C PHE A 394 24.98 -37.98 -8.89
N ASP A 395 25.81 -38.81 -9.48
CA ASP A 395 26.15 -40.13 -8.93
C ASP A 395 26.91 -39.98 -7.61
N SER A 396 27.90 -39.10 -7.55
CA SER A 396 28.60 -38.76 -6.32
C SER A 396 27.70 -38.08 -5.29
N LEU A 397 26.80 -37.18 -5.73
CA LEU A 397 25.87 -36.49 -4.85
C LEU A 397 24.92 -37.48 -4.15
N TRP A 398 24.30 -38.38 -4.91
CA TRP A 398 23.39 -39.38 -4.34
C TRP A 398 24.12 -40.43 -3.53
N ALA A 399 25.32 -40.88 -3.94
CA ALA A 399 26.14 -41.81 -3.19
C ALA A 399 26.60 -41.26 -1.83
N SER A 400 26.83 -39.95 -1.73
CA SER A 400 27.18 -39.30 -0.46
C SER A 400 26.04 -39.31 0.57
N ARG A 401 24.80 -39.60 0.14
CA ARG A 401 23.60 -39.61 0.98
C ARG A 401 23.18 -41.01 1.32
N THR A 402 23.97 -41.63 2.19
CA THR A 402 23.84 -43.04 2.56
C THR A 402 22.55 -43.45 3.28
N ASP A 403 21.67 -42.52 3.65
CA ASP A 403 20.46 -42.76 4.42
C ASP A 403 19.16 -42.24 3.73
N THR A 404 19.13 -42.31 2.38
CA THR A 404 17.99 -41.85 1.56
C THR A 404 16.71 -42.65 1.85
N MET A 405 16.82 -43.89 2.30
CA MET A 405 15.70 -44.75 2.67
C MET A 405 15.36 -44.72 4.17
N GLY A 406 16.18 -44.03 4.99
CA GLY A 406 16.01 -43.90 6.42
C GLY A 406 15.61 -42.49 6.85
N ARG A 407 16.40 -41.83 7.70
CA ARG A 407 16.12 -40.50 8.26
C ARG A 407 16.03 -39.41 7.22
N SER A 408 16.82 -39.46 6.14
CA SER A 408 16.82 -38.48 5.06
C SER A 408 15.74 -38.70 4.02
N ARG A 409 14.94 -39.79 4.13
CA ARG A 409 13.88 -40.12 3.19
C ARG A 409 12.84 -38.98 3.16
N LEU A 410 12.56 -38.48 1.94
CA LEU A 410 11.57 -37.43 1.67
C LEU A 410 11.72 -36.17 2.54
N ARG A 411 12.95 -35.85 2.94
CA ARG A 411 13.27 -34.65 3.69
C ARG A 411 13.96 -33.63 2.79
N ALA A 412 13.30 -32.51 2.54
CA ALA A 412 13.76 -31.46 1.61
C ALA A 412 13.93 -30.13 2.32
N PRO A 413 15.06 -29.45 2.21
CA PRO A 413 15.16 -28.03 2.55
C PRO A 413 14.31 -27.23 1.56
N PHE A 414 13.52 -26.26 2.05
CA PHE A 414 12.64 -25.48 1.21
C PHE A 414 12.65 -23.98 1.49
N GLY A 415 13.41 -23.54 2.48
CA GLY A 415 13.51 -22.13 2.84
C GLY A 415 14.38 -21.91 4.06
N ASN A 416 14.45 -20.68 4.51
CA ASN A 416 15.19 -20.29 5.71
C ASN A 416 14.27 -19.58 6.69
N ARG A 417 14.51 -19.74 7.98
CA ARG A 417 13.85 -18.98 9.03
C ARG A 417 14.26 -17.52 8.94
N SER A 418 13.29 -16.63 9.03
CA SER A 418 13.54 -15.19 8.96
C SER A 418 14.25 -14.62 10.19
N ASP A 419 14.18 -15.32 11.32
CA ASP A 419 14.74 -14.87 12.60
C ASP A 419 16.24 -15.20 12.77
N ASN A 420 16.71 -16.33 12.25
CA ASN A 420 18.07 -16.82 12.47
C ASN A 420 18.76 -17.39 11.21
N GLY A 421 18.08 -17.38 10.05
CA GLY A 421 18.63 -17.92 8.81
C GLY A 421 18.78 -19.45 8.77
N GLU A 422 18.24 -20.17 9.77
CA GLU A 422 18.27 -21.63 9.81
C GLU A 422 17.42 -22.24 8.68
N LEU A 423 17.92 -23.29 8.03
CA LEU A 423 17.19 -23.99 6.99
C LEU A 423 15.94 -24.67 7.55
N LEU A 424 14.81 -24.42 6.89
CA LEU A 424 13.56 -25.11 7.10
C LEU A 424 13.51 -26.35 6.21
N PHE A 425 13.07 -27.43 6.79
CA PHE A 425 12.89 -28.70 6.10
C PHE A 425 11.42 -29.10 6.06
N LEU A 426 11.01 -29.61 4.92
CA LEU A 426 9.76 -30.37 4.78
C LEU A 426 10.11 -31.86 4.87
N ASP A 427 9.56 -32.56 5.83
CA ASP A 427 9.79 -33.98 6.04
C ASP A 427 8.48 -34.75 5.78
N MET A 428 8.33 -35.28 4.58
CA MET A 428 7.10 -35.96 4.12
C MET A 428 6.95 -37.39 4.66
N LYS A 429 7.66 -37.74 5.70
CA LYS A 429 7.40 -38.98 6.45
C LYS A 429 6.16 -38.81 7.32
N SER A 430 5.60 -39.93 7.74
CA SER A 430 4.48 -39.91 8.67
C SER A 430 4.88 -39.40 10.06
N LEU A 431 3.89 -38.91 10.82
CA LEU A 431 4.10 -38.36 12.18
C LEU A 431 4.71 -39.39 13.14
N ASP A 432 4.36 -40.67 13.02
CA ASP A 432 4.93 -41.76 13.81
C ASP A 432 6.41 -42.06 13.47
N GLU A 433 6.88 -41.62 12.29
CA GLU A 433 8.30 -41.67 11.89
C GLU A 433 9.04 -40.34 12.21
N GLY A 434 8.36 -39.39 12.86
CA GLY A 434 8.93 -38.08 13.22
C GLY A 434 8.94 -37.07 12.08
N GLY A 435 8.14 -37.28 11.02
CA GLY A 435 7.96 -36.34 9.90
C GLY A 435 6.77 -35.40 10.10
N ASP A 436 6.56 -34.55 9.11
CA ASP A 436 5.46 -33.55 9.09
C ASP A 436 4.14 -34.15 8.56
N GLY A 437 4.20 -35.35 7.97
CA GLY A 437 3.07 -36.07 7.38
C GLY A 437 3.29 -36.44 5.91
N PRO A 438 2.68 -37.56 5.44
CA PRO A 438 2.91 -38.06 4.09
C PRO A 438 2.23 -37.24 2.98
N HIS A 439 1.25 -36.42 3.33
CA HIS A 439 0.47 -35.61 2.41
C HIS A 439 0.35 -34.21 2.94
N GLY A 440 0.29 -33.22 2.06
CA GLY A 440 0.12 -31.84 2.50
C GLY A 440 -0.39 -30.87 1.45
N VAL A 441 -0.69 -29.70 1.93
CA VAL A 441 -1.26 -28.60 1.14
C VAL A 441 -0.42 -27.35 1.21
N MET A 442 -0.27 -26.68 0.06
CA MET A 442 0.32 -25.35 -0.07
C MET A 442 -0.76 -24.36 -0.52
N SER A 443 -0.92 -23.26 0.20
CA SER A 443 -1.88 -22.22 -0.15
C SER A 443 -1.23 -20.86 -0.24
N GLY A 444 -1.61 -20.06 -1.25
CA GLY A 444 -1.12 -18.71 -1.43
C GLY A 444 -1.70 -18.03 -2.66
N THR A 445 -1.88 -16.71 -2.59
CA THR A 445 -2.39 -15.90 -3.70
C THR A 445 -1.42 -15.85 -4.88
N THR A 446 -1.92 -15.43 -6.04
CA THR A 446 -1.06 -15.14 -7.20
C THR A 446 0.05 -14.16 -6.80
N GLY A 447 1.29 -14.47 -7.17
CA GLY A 447 2.46 -13.66 -6.81
C GLY A 447 3.00 -13.87 -5.38
N SER A 448 2.43 -14.79 -4.58
CA SER A 448 2.94 -15.10 -3.24
C SER A 448 4.18 -16.00 -3.20
N GLY A 449 4.65 -16.49 -4.35
CA GLY A 449 5.77 -17.44 -4.43
C GLY A 449 5.37 -18.93 -4.39
N LYS A 450 4.06 -19.25 -4.41
CA LYS A 450 3.55 -20.64 -4.34
C LYS A 450 4.23 -21.58 -5.36
N SER A 451 4.25 -21.22 -6.63
CA SER A 451 4.86 -22.05 -7.68
C SER A 451 6.39 -22.14 -7.55
N THR A 452 7.03 -21.10 -7.01
CA THR A 452 8.47 -21.15 -6.68
C THR A 452 8.73 -22.14 -5.56
N LEU A 453 7.93 -22.09 -4.48
CA LEU A 453 8.04 -23.03 -3.36
C LEU A 453 7.81 -24.48 -3.80
N VAL A 454 6.80 -24.75 -4.64
CA VAL A 454 6.55 -26.08 -5.21
C VAL A 454 7.78 -26.57 -5.97
N ARG A 455 8.36 -25.73 -6.84
CA ARG A 455 9.59 -26.09 -7.59
C ARG A 455 10.75 -26.35 -6.66
N THR A 456 10.98 -25.50 -5.68
CA THR A 456 12.07 -25.64 -4.69
C THR A 456 12.00 -26.99 -3.96
N VAL A 457 10.80 -27.40 -3.52
CA VAL A 457 10.63 -28.71 -2.87
C VAL A 457 10.92 -29.87 -3.83
N ILE A 458 10.41 -29.80 -5.06
CA ILE A 458 10.66 -30.82 -6.09
C ILE A 458 12.17 -30.93 -6.38
N GLU A 459 12.85 -29.81 -6.63
CA GLU A 459 14.30 -29.75 -6.89
C GLU A 459 15.09 -30.32 -5.72
N SER A 460 14.77 -29.93 -4.49
CA SER A 460 15.44 -30.41 -3.29
C SER A 460 15.29 -31.92 -3.13
N LEU A 461 14.13 -32.48 -3.41
CA LEU A 461 13.91 -33.93 -3.37
C LEU A 461 14.67 -34.67 -4.48
N MET A 462 14.77 -34.10 -5.69
CA MET A 462 15.52 -34.65 -6.80
C MET A 462 17.04 -34.64 -6.52
N LEU A 463 17.55 -33.56 -5.90
CA LEU A 463 18.96 -33.48 -5.49
C LEU A 463 19.32 -34.47 -4.37
N SER A 464 18.34 -34.88 -3.58
CA SER A 464 18.58 -35.79 -2.44
C SER A 464 18.32 -37.27 -2.71
N HIS A 465 17.61 -37.62 -3.77
CA HIS A 465 17.22 -39.01 -4.06
C HIS A 465 17.48 -39.36 -5.52
N PRO A 466 18.01 -40.55 -5.84
CA PRO A 466 18.14 -41.01 -7.21
C PRO A 466 16.75 -41.35 -7.80
N PRO A 467 16.61 -41.36 -9.15
CA PRO A 467 15.31 -41.61 -9.81
C PRO A 467 14.77 -43.04 -9.59
N GLU A 468 15.59 -43.99 -9.21
CA GLU A 468 15.16 -45.36 -8.83
C GLU A 468 14.48 -45.42 -7.46
N GLU A 469 14.67 -44.41 -6.62
CA GLU A 469 14.11 -44.33 -5.27
C GLU A 469 12.95 -43.36 -5.18
N LEU A 470 12.93 -42.32 -6.05
CA LEU A 470 11.91 -41.28 -6.03
C LEU A 470 11.45 -40.93 -7.43
N GLN A 471 10.14 -40.93 -7.63
CA GLN A 471 9.48 -40.55 -8.87
C GLN A 471 8.40 -39.49 -8.62
N PHE A 472 8.15 -38.66 -9.62
CA PHE A 472 7.11 -37.63 -9.59
C PHE A 472 6.08 -37.82 -10.69
N VAL A 473 4.84 -37.52 -10.34
CA VAL A 473 3.76 -37.20 -11.28
C VAL A 473 3.36 -35.76 -11.01
N LEU A 474 3.49 -34.90 -12.03
CA LEU A 474 3.30 -33.47 -11.91
C LEU A 474 2.08 -33.06 -12.73
N ALA A 475 1.08 -32.46 -12.08
CA ALA A 475 -0.11 -31.94 -12.70
C ALA A 475 -0.24 -30.45 -12.43
N ASP A 476 -0.42 -29.64 -13.47
CA ASP A 476 -0.71 -28.21 -13.39
C ASP A 476 -1.95 -27.91 -14.23
N LEU A 477 -3.03 -27.57 -13.57
CA LEU A 477 -4.33 -27.36 -14.19
C LEU A 477 -4.42 -26.07 -15.00
N LYS A 478 -3.50 -25.12 -14.77
CA LYS A 478 -3.55 -23.76 -15.34
C LYS A 478 -2.26 -23.36 -16.05
N GLY A 479 -2.05 -23.90 -17.24
CA GLY A 479 -0.99 -23.45 -18.14
C GLY A 479 0.42 -24.03 -17.91
N GLY A 480 0.65 -24.88 -16.91
CA GLY A 480 1.87 -25.69 -16.74
C GLY A 480 3.13 -24.93 -16.32
N SER A 481 3.03 -23.67 -15.92
CA SER A 481 4.22 -22.83 -15.63
C SER A 481 5.04 -23.35 -14.44
N ALA A 482 4.43 -24.01 -13.48
CA ALA A 482 5.12 -24.57 -12.32
C ALA A 482 5.88 -25.86 -12.63
N VAL A 483 5.41 -26.68 -13.57
CA VAL A 483 5.88 -28.05 -13.78
C VAL A 483 6.62 -28.27 -15.10
N LYS A 484 6.39 -27.45 -16.13
CA LYS A 484 7.06 -27.55 -17.44
C LYS A 484 8.60 -27.60 -17.38
N PRO A 485 9.30 -26.88 -16.49
CA PRO A 485 10.75 -26.96 -16.39
C PRO A 485 11.30 -28.37 -16.09
N PHE A 486 10.48 -29.27 -15.55
CA PHE A 486 10.88 -30.62 -15.20
C PHE A 486 10.65 -31.64 -16.34
N ALA A 487 10.30 -31.17 -17.54
CA ALA A 487 10.10 -32.04 -18.69
C ALA A 487 11.41 -32.74 -19.08
N GLY A 488 11.41 -34.06 -19.17
CA GLY A 488 12.56 -34.86 -19.53
C GLY A 488 13.53 -35.20 -18.39
N VAL A 489 13.24 -34.72 -17.16
CA VAL A 489 14.04 -35.11 -15.97
C VAL A 489 13.75 -36.56 -15.61
N PRO A 490 14.76 -37.40 -15.33
CA PRO A 490 14.59 -38.85 -15.06
C PRO A 490 13.65 -39.19 -13.90
N HIS A 491 13.50 -38.30 -12.93
CA HIS A 491 12.60 -38.46 -11.80
C HIS A 491 11.11 -38.27 -12.16
N VAL A 492 10.84 -37.71 -13.34
CA VAL A 492 9.44 -37.34 -13.70
C VAL A 492 8.85 -38.40 -14.60
N SER A 493 7.97 -39.21 -14.02
CA SER A 493 7.23 -40.22 -14.76
C SER A 493 6.23 -39.61 -15.73
N ARG A 494 5.58 -38.49 -15.35
CA ARG A 494 4.59 -37.83 -16.20
C ARG A 494 4.40 -36.36 -15.78
N ILE A 495 4.24 -35.51 -16.79
CA ILE A 495 3.73 -34.14 -16.66
C ILE A 495 2.37 -34.07 -17.36
N ILE A 496 1.41 -33.45 -16.70
CA ILE A 496 0.04 -33.27 -17.18
C ILE A 496 -0.29 -31.78 -17.04
N THR A 497 -0.55 -31.13 -18.17
CA THR A 497 -0.90 -29.69 -18.23
C THR A 497 -2.21 -29.52 -18.98
N ASP A 498 -2.82 -28.33 -18.83
CA ASP A 498 -3.99 -27.90 -19.62
C ASP A 498 -5.20 -28.83 -19.45
N LEU A 499 -5.37 -29.37 -18.23
CA LEU A 499 -6.48 -30.28 -17.89
C LEU A 499 -7.85 -29.60 -17.90
N GLU A 500 -7.93 -28.27 -17.84
CA GLU A 500 -9.23 -27.56 -17.89
C GLU A 500 -9.99 -27.82 -19.19
N GLU A 501 -9.28 -28.12 -20.29
CA GLU A 501 -9.86 -28.29 -21.60
C GLU A 501 -10.21 -29.76 -21.97
N ASP A 502 -9.71 -30.75 -21.18
CA ASP A 502 -9.89 -32.19 -21.47
C ASP A 502 -10.34 -32.98 -20.25
N GLN A 503 -11.67 -33.06 -20.05
CA GLN A 503 -12.28 -33.84 -18.98
C GLN A 503 -11.91 -35.33 -19.06
N ALA A 504 -11.78 -35.90 -20.24
CA ALA A 504 -11.43 -37.31 -20.42
C ALA A 504 -9.96 -37.57 -19.99
N LEU A 505 -9.08 -36.59 -20.09
CA LEU A 505 -7.71 -36.68 -19.58
C LEU A 505 -7.71 -36.65 -18.06
N MET A 506 -8.57 -35.84 -17.44
CA MET A 506 -8.74 -35.81 -15.98
C MET A 506 -9.23 -37.14 -15.44
N GLU A 507 -10.26 -37.74 -16.05
CA GLU A 507 -10.77 -39.04 -15.68
C GLU A 507 -9.70 -40.12 -15.77
N ARG A 508 -8.98 -40.18 -16.88
CA ARG A 508 -7.86 -41.11 -17.06
C ARG A 508 -6.72 -40.91 -16.06
N PHE A 509 -6.49 -39.67 -15.63
CA PHE A 509 -5.48 -39.38 -14.60
C PHE A 509 -5.91 -39.95 -13.24
N LEU A 510 -7.17 -39.77 -12.86
CA LEU A 510 -7.70 -40.40 -11.64
C LEU A 510 -7.66 -41.93 -11.68
N ASP A 511 -8.06 -42.52 -12.83
CA ASP A 511 -7.99 -43.97 -13.03
C ASP A 511 -6.55 -44.50 -12.96
N ALA A 512 -5.59 -43.75 -13.50
CA ALA A 512 -4.16 -44.09 -13.43
C ALA A 512 -3.64 -44.08 -11.98
N LEU A 513 -4.08 -43.12 -11.17
CA LEU A 513 -3.70 -43.06 -9.74
C LEU A 513 -4.30 -44.25 -8.97
N TRP A 514 -5.54 -44.60 -9.23
CA TRP A 514 -6.16 -45.79 -8.66
C TRP A 514 -5.46 -47.07 -9.10
N GLY A 515 -5.15 -47.20 -10.37
CA GLY A 515 -4.40 -48.30 -10.93
C GLY A 515 -3.02 -48.47 -10.30
N GLU A 516 -2.34 -47.36 -9.99
CA GLU A 516 -1.03 -47.37 -9.35
C GLU A 516 -1.11 -47.86 -7.89
N ILE A 517 -2.12 -47.46 -7.12
CA ILE A 517 -2.35 -48.00 -5.78
C ILE A 517 -2.57 -49.53 -5.86
N ALA A 518 -3.45 -49.97 -6.75
CA ALA A 518 -3.75 -51.40 -6.93
C ALA A 518 -2.50 -52.19 -7.38
N ARG A 519 -1.70 -51.65 -8.29
CA ARG A 519 -0.42 -52.22 -8.75
C ARG A 519 0.56 -52.41 -7.60
N ARG A 520 0.76 -51.37 -6.77
CA ARG A 520 1.70 -51.39 -5.63
C ARG A 520 1.22 -52.40 -4.57
N LYS A 521 -0.07 -52.41 -4.29
CA LYS A 521 -0.66 -53.43 -3.42
C LYS A 521 -0.38 -54.84 -3.89
N ALA A 522 -0.64 -55.14 -5.16
CA ALA A 522 -0.39 -56.45 -5.73
C ALA A 522 1.12 -56.88 -5.67
N ILE A 523 2.02 -55.89 -5.82
CA ILE A 523 3.47 -56.14 -5.66
C ILE A 523 3.80 -56.50 -4.21
N CYS A 524 3.28 -55.80 -3.21
CA CYS A 524 3.50 -56.11 -1.81
C CYS A 524 2.87 -57.47 -1.44
N ASP A 525 1.62 -57.74 -1.86
CA ASP A 525 0.95 -59.00 -1.66
C ASP A 525 1.74 -60.19 -2.25
N SER A 526 2.29 -60.02 -3.46
CA SER A 526 3.09 -61.04 -4.12
C SER A 526 4.43 -61.34 -3.41
N ALA A 527 4.95 -60.38 -2.67
CA ALA A 527 6.15 -60.52 -1.84
C ALA A 527 5.85 -60.99 -0.41
N GLY A 528 4.55 -61.13 -0.05
CA GLY A 528 4.09 -61.52 1.27
C GLY A 528 4.36 -60.49 2.35
N VAL A 529 4.23 -59.16 1.99
CA VAL A 529 4.45 -58.04 2.89
C VAL A 529 3.25 -57.08 2.85
N ASP A 530 3.04 -56.33 3.95
CA ASP A 530 1.87 -55.49 4.10
C ASP A 530 2.03 -54.07 3.50
N ASP A 531 3.29 -53.61 3.40
CA ASP A 531 3.58 -52.22 2.96
C ASP A 531 4.83 -52.11 2.11
N ALA A 532 5.01 -50.94 1.46
CA ALA A 532 6.13 -50.64 0.60
C ALA A 532 7.48 -50.52 1.35
N LYS A 533 7.45 -50.16 2.63
CA LYS A 533 8.65 -50.07 3.48
C LYS A 533 9.22 -51.47 3.71
N GLU A 534 8.40 -52.41 4.07
CA GLU A 534 8.77 -53.82 4.25
C GLU A 534 9.20 -54.44 2.93
N TYR A 535 8.47 -54.15 1.82
CA TYR A 535 8.85 -54.58 0.48
C TYR A 535 10.29 -54.16 0.12
N ASN A 536 10.61 -52.88 0.28
CA ASN A 536 11.96 -52.39 -0.05
C ASN A 536 13.04 -52.96 0.88
N SER A 537 12.69 -53.28 2.13
CA SER A 537 13.62 -53.98 3.04
C SER A 537 13.89 -55.42 2.59
N VAL A 538 12.85 -56.14 2.09
CA VAL A 538 13.00 -57.47 1.49
C VAL A 538 13.80 -57.37 0.21
N ARG A 539 13.51 -56.41 -0.66
CA ARG A 539 14.22 -56.17 -1.91
C ARG A 539 15.74 -55.92 -1.67
N ALA A 540 16.08 -55.08 -0.70
CA ALA A 540 17.50 -54.85 -0.34
C ALA A 540 18.23 -56.13 0.09
N ARG A 541 17.58 -56.98 0.91
CA ARG A 541 18.11 -58.25 1.34
C ARG A 541 18.27 -59.25 0.19
N MET A 542 17.31 -59.31 -0.73
CA MET A 542 17.36 -60.18 -1.91
C MET A 542 18.43 -59.75 -2.89
N ARG A 543 18.56 -58.43 -3.11
CA ARG A 543 19.65 -57.84 -3.95
C ARG A 543 21.03 -58.17 -3.41
N ALA A 544 21.23 -58.13 -2.08
CA ALA A 544 22.48 -58.54 -1.45
C ALA A 544 22.79 -60.04 -1.65
N ARG A 545 21.79 -60.86 -2.00
CA ARG A 545 21.91 -62.28 -2.35
C ARG A 545 21.98 -62.54 -3.86
N GLY A 546 22.09 -61.49 -4.67
CA GLY A 546 22.12 -61.61 -6.13
C GLY A 546 20.77 -61.89 -6.80
N GLN A 547 19.65 -61.73 -6.06
CA GLN A 547 18.29 -61.89 -6.57
C GLN A 547 17.67 -60.50 -6.79
N ASP A 548 17.24 -60.24 -8.01
CA ASP A 548 16.67 -58.92 -8.35
C ASP A 548 15.15 -58.94 -8.17
N MET A 549 14.63 -57.89 -7.50
CA MET A 549 13.21 -57.64 -7.33
C MET A 549 12.87 -56.27 -7.97
N ALA A 550 11.67 -56.16 -8.52
CA ALA A 550 11.22 -54.92 -9.17
C ALA A 550 11.38 -53.72 -8.24
N PRO A 551 11.87 -52.57 -8.71
CA PRO A 551 11.93 -51.37 -7.89
C PRO A 551 10.53 -50.83 -7.56
N LEU A 552 10.34 -50.38 -6.32
CA LEU A 552 9.13 -49.70 -5.86
C LEU A 552 9.52 -48.32 -5.30
N PRO A 553 9.74 -47.31 -6.20
CA PRO A 553 10.15 -45.98 -5.77
C PRO A 553 9.03 -45.30 -5.01
N MET A 554 9.38 -44.36 -4.15
CA MET A 554 8.44 -43.41 -3.60
C MET A 554 7.84 -42.60 -4.74
N LEU A 555 6.56 -42.31 -4.71
CA LEU A 555 5.84 -41.53 -5.73
C LEU A 555 5.26 -40.27 -5.10
N VAL A 556 5.74 -39.13 -5.53
CA VAL A 556 5.16 -37.83 -5.12
C VAL A 556 4.26 -37.32 -6.25
N VAL A 557 2.99 -37.21 -5.96
CA VAL A 557 1.98 -36.64 -6.85
C VAL A 557 1.79 -35.17 -6.49
N VAL A 558 2.20 -34.27 -7.37
CA VAL A 558 2.08 -32.83 -7.20
C VAL A 558 0.94 -32.32 -8.06
N ILE A 559 -0.02 -31.62 -7.46
CA ILE A 559 -1.16 -31.04 -8.17
C ILE A 559 -1.22 -29.56 -7.85
N ASP A 560 -0.89 -28.71 -8.85
CA ASP A 560 -1.05 -27.27 -8.72
C ASP A 560 -2.44 -26.83 -9.22
N GLU A 561 -2.98 -25.78 -8.58
CA GLU A 561 -4.33 -25.21 -8.82
C GLU A 561 -5.47 -26.27 -8.65
N PHE A 562 -5.32 -27.16 -7.68
CA PHE A 562 -6.23 -28.30 -7.50
C PHE A 562 -7.70 -27.89 -7.27
N TYR A 563 -7.97 -26.67 -6.79
CA TYR A 563 -9.33 -26.18 -6.56
C TYR A 563 -10.13 -26.04 -7.87
N GLU A 564 -9.48 -25.66 -8.97
CA GLU A 564 -10.12 -25.62 -10.28
C GLU A 564 -10.59 -27.00 -10.71
N TRP A 565 -9.85 -28.05 -10.30
CA TRP A 565 -10.26 -29.43 -10.55
C TRP A 565 -11.58 -29.79 -9.87
N PHE A 566 -11.75 -29.39 -8.60
CA PHE A 566 -13.01 -29.63 -7.89
C PHE A 566 -14.21 -28.92 -8.50
N ARG A 567 -13.99 -27.79 -9.10
CA ARG A 567 -15.04 -27.04 -9.80
C ARG A 567 -15.53 -27.79 -11.03
N ILE A 568 -14.62 -28.45 -11.75
CA ILE A 568 -14.92 -29.17 -12.98
C ILE A 568 -15.37 -30.60 -12.68
N MET A 569 -14.70 -31.29 -11.75
CA MET A 569 -14.92 -32.69 -11.41
C MET A 569 -14.98 -32.91 -9.88
N PRO A 570 -16.15 -32.76 -9.27
CA PRO A 570 -16.30 -32.94 -7.81
C PRO A 570 -15.88 -34.31 -7.28
N THR A 571 -15.96 -35.35 -8.10
CA THR A 571 -15.58 -36.75 -7.74
C THR A 571 -14.06 -36.91 -7.53
N ALA A 572 -13.23 -35.96 -8.01
CA ALA A 572 -11.80 -36.01 -7.77
C ALA A 572 -11.43 -35.96 -6.28
N VAL A 573 -12.25 -35.29 -5.46
CA VAL A 573 -12.06 -35.27 -3.99
C VAL A 573 -12.04 -36.64 -3.40
N ASP A 574 -12.97 -37.51 -3.80
CA ASP A 574 -13.11 -38.87 -3.22
C ASP A 574 -11.89 -39.76 -3.57
N VAL A 575 -11.34 -39.56 -4.78
CA VAL A 575 -10.13 -40.28 -5.23
C VAL A 575 -8.92 -39.82 -4.45
N LEU A 576 -8.72 -38.49 -4.34
CA LEU A 576 -7.58 -37.91 -3.61
C LEU A 576 -7.68 -38.19 -2.09
N ASP A 577 -8.87 -38.20 -1.52
CA ASP A 577 -9.11 -38.61 -0.14
C ASP A 577 -8.72 -40.08 0.09
N SER A 578 -9.06 -40.96 -0.86
CA SER A 578 -8.68 -42.36 -0.80
C SER A 578 -7.16 -42.53 -0.90
N ILE A 579 -6.48 -41.75 -1.74
CA ILE A 579 -5.01 -41.74 -1.78
C ILE A 579 -4.46 -41.21 -0.45
N GLY A 580 -5.03 -40.16 0.12
CA GLY A 580 -4.67 -39.65 1.44
C GLY A 580 -4.71 -40.70 2.55
N ARG A 581 -5.68 -41.60 2.48
CA ARG A 581 -5.84 -42.68 3.48
C ARG A 581 -4.95 -43.91 3.23
N GLN A 582 -4.77 -44.32 1.97
CA GLN A 582 -4.11 -45.59 1.62
C GLN A 582 -2.69 -45.38 1.07
N GLY A 583 -2.41 -44.22 0.48
CA GLY A 583 -1.15 -43.92 -0.22
C GLY A 583 0.08 -44.08 0.65
N ARG A 584 -0.04 -43.72 1.96
CA ARG A 584 1.04 -43.87 2.93
C ARG A 584 1.65 -45.28 2.94
N ALA A 585 0.82 -46.29 3.01
CA ALA A 585 1.27 -47.70 3.09
C ALA A 585 2.04 -48.13 1.82
N TYR A 586 1.72 -47.53 0.68
CA TYR A 586 2.31 -47.86 -0.61
C TYR A 586 3.27 -46.82 -1.15
N TRP A 587 3.73 -45.89 -0.29
CA TRP A 587 4.67 -44.82 -0.64
C TRP A 587 4.19 -43.92 -1.78
N ILE A 588 2.91 -43.57 -1.78
CA ILE A 588 2.33 -42.53 -2.63
C ILE A 588 2.05 -41.31 -1.76
N HIS A 589 2.64 -40.18 -2.09
CA HIS A 589 2.56 -38.93 -1.35
C HIS A 589 1.84 -37.89 -2.18
N LEU A 590 0.95 -37.11 -1.56
CA LEU A 590 0.26 -36.00 -2.21
C LEU A 590 0.83 -34.67 -1.75
N MET A 591 1.14 -33.80 -2.70
CA MET A 591 1.43 -32.41 -2.49
C MET A 591 0.46 -31.60 -3.35
N ILE A 592 -0.54 -30.99 -2.73
CA ILE A 592 -1.53 -30.19 -3.45
C ILE A 592 -1.29 -28.72 -3.21
N ALA A 593 -1.44 -27.92 -4.25
CA ALA A 593 -1.26 -26.46 -4.17
C ALA A 593 -2.49 -25.74 -4.73
N SER A 594 -2.93 -24.67 -4.07
CA SER A 594 -4.10 -23.90 -4.48
C SER A 594 -4.03 -22.46 -4.01
N GLN A 595 -4.73 -21.57 -4.70
CA GLN A 595 -4.87 -20.17 -4.26
C GLN A 595 -5.87 -20.01 -3.12
N THR A 596 -6.87 -20.88 -3.05
CA THR A 596 -7.93 -20.88 -2.03
C THR A 596 -8.21 -22.32 -1.58
N ILE A 597 -8.61 -22.44 -0.32
CA ILE A 597 -9.11 -23.71 0.24
C ILE A 597 -10.53 -23.46 0.70
N GLU A 598 -11.49 -24.19 0.14
CA GLU A 598 -12.89 -24.09 0.51
C GLU A 598 -13.35 -25.27 1.36
N SER A 599 -14.47 -25.08 2.07
CA SER A 599 -15.07 -26.08 2.96
C SER A 599 -15.39 -27.43 2.28
N ARG A 600 -15.55 -27.45 0.96
CA ARG A 600 -15.76 -28.70 0.20
C ARG A 600 -14.57 -29.66 0.22
N ALA A 601 -13.37 -29.13 0.47
CA ALA A 601 -12.14 -29.91 0.59
C ALA A 601 -11.86 -30.40 2.03
N GLU A 602 -12.75 -30.14 2.98
CA GLU A 602 -12.54 -30.39 4.41
C GLU A 602 -12.14 -31.86 4.70
N LYS A 603 -12.80 -32.83 4.07
CA LYS A 603 -12.42 -34.25 4.19
C LYS A 603 -11.00 -34.55 3.73
N LEU A 604 -10.60 -33.97 2.60
CA LEU A 604 -9.24 -34.12 2.09
C LEU A 604 -8.23 -33.47 3.03
N MET A 605 -8.59 -32.31 3.61
CA MET A 605 -7.74 -31.58 4.57
C MET A 605 -7.48 -32.35 5.87
N GLU A 606 -8.35 -33.25 6.28
CA GLU A 606 -8.14 -34.10 7.45
C GLU A 606 -6.95 -35.07 7.26
N ASN A 607 -6.67 -35.47 6.02
CA ASN A 607 -5.55 -36.33 5.67
C ASN A 607 -4.25 -35.59 5.35
N MET A 608 -4.26 -34.24 5.36
CA MET A 608 -3.08 -33.40 5.10
C MET A 608 -2.32 -33.15 6.40
N GLY A 609 -1.16 -33.79 6.56
CA GLY A 609 -0.30 -33.66 7.72
C GLY A 609 0.40 -32.31 7.78
N TYR A 610 0.98 -31.83 6.67
CA TYR A 610 1.60 -30.51 6.64
C TYR A 610 0.78 -29.50 5.86
N ARG A 611 0.87 -28.24 6.30
CA ARG A 611 0.18 -27.11 5.67
C ARG A 611 1.14 -25.93 5.55
N LEU A 612 1.47 -25.53 4.32
CA LEU A 612 2.31 -24.39 4.03
C LEU A 612 1.44 -23.24 3.51
N VAL A 613 1.35 -22.18 4.30
CA VAL A 613 0.48 -21.05 4.00
C VAL A 613 1.35 -19.83 3.69
N LEU A 614 1.26 -19.38 2.46
CA LEU A 614 1.88 -18.14 1.97
C LEU A 614 0.89 -16.97 2.13
N LYS A 615 1.18 -15.81 1.52
CA LYS A 615 0.31 -14.63 1.57
C LYS A 615 -1.14 -14.99 1.18
N ALA A 616 -2.09 -14.82 2.09
CA ALA A 616 -3.51 -15.05 1.87
C ALA A 616 -4.25 -13.72 1.64
N ARG A 617 -5.38 -13.76 0.87
CA ARG A 617 -6.18 -12.55 0.60
C ARG A 617 -6.92 -12.01 1.82
N THR A 618 -7.38 -12.91 2.68
CA THR A 618 -8.18 -12.58 3.87
C THR A 618 -7.75 -13.43 5.05
N ALA A 619 -7.99 -12.95 6.26
CA ALA A 619 -7.75 -13.72 7.48
C ALA A 619 -8.52 -15.05 7.51
N GLY A 620 -9.76 -15.07 6.98
CA GLY A 620 -10.57 -16.30 6.87
C GLY A 620 -9.96 -17.32 5.90
N ALA A 621 -9.36 -16.89 4.79
CA ALA A 621 -8.66 -17.78 3.86
C ALA A 621 -7.38 -18.34 4.48
N ALA A 622 -6.65 -17.54 5.26
CA ALA A 622 -5.49 -18.02 6.01
C ALA A 622 -5.88 -19.06 7.06
N GLN A 623 -6.97 -18.82 7.78
CA GLN A 623 -7.50 -19.75 8.79
C GLN A 623 -8.00 -21.07 8.19
N ALA A 624 -8.72 -21.03 7.05
CA ALA A 624 -9.16 -22.23 6.33
C ALA A 624 -7.98 -23.10 5.87
N ALA A 625 -6.84 -22.47 5.55
CA ALA A 625 -5.60 -23.14 5.22
C ALA A 625 -4.79 -23.60 6.45
N GLY A 626 -5.22 -23.26 7.68
CA GLY A 626 -4.52 -23.58 8.92
C GLY A 626 -3.47 -22.56 9.35
N GLY A 627 -3.47 -21.35 8.75
CA GLY A 627 -2.60 -20.26 9.12
C GLY A 627 -3.06 -19.49 10.37
N PRO A 628 -2.20 -18.67 10.98
CA PRO A 628 -2.57 -17.85 12.13
C PRO A 628 -3.63 -16.79 11.77
N THR A 629 -4.48 -16.44 12.74
CA THR A 629 -5.60 -15.50 12.59
C THR A 629 -5.19 -14.02 12.68
N ARG A 630 -3.91 -13.68 12.59
CA ARG A 630 -3.41 -12.30 12.70
C ARG A 630 -2.96 -11.75 11.38
#